data_dc6d4a747715561980456568d7889d6c
#
_entry.id   dc6d4a747715561980456568d7889d6c
#
_cell.length_a   1.000
_cell.length_b   1.000
_cell.length_c   1.000
_cell.angle_alpha   90.00
_cell.angle_beta   90.00
_cell.angle_gamma   90.00
#
_symmetry.space_group_name_H-M   'P 1'
#
loop_
_entity.id
_entity.type
_entity.pdbx_description
1 polymer ?
#
loop_
_entity_poly.entity_id
_entity_poly.type
_entity_poly.pdbx_seq_one_letter_code
_entity_poly.pdbx_strand_id
1 'polypeptide(L)'
;MKINLYRIIFLFLVPFNLLAQNFENSDYIQLENLKPESLFKIGIETDSGDPVLVNLFERKNFEEISNFVRNLPTKGNNYVIHELVKKILNSNYNLEGIELTEKEDIQLFEIRINKLFDIAGFKEIDRIYSSTPSNINNENINLKRIEASVLRNEYKNACYLLNKEKFQKSYAFGKF
;
A
#
# COMPACT_ATOMS: atom_id res chain seq x y z
N MET A 1 -73.69 -20.99 7.48
CA MET A 1 -72.63 -20.90 6.45
C MET A 1 -71.33 -21.35 7.04
N LYS A 2 -70.90 -22.60 6.87
CA LYS A 2 -69.65 -23.13 7.43
C LYS A 2 -68.54 -22.88 6.40
N ILE A 3 -67.72 -21.90 6.63
CA ILE A 3 -66.56 -21.62 5.79
C ILE A 3 -65.51 -22.70 6.09
N ASN A 4 -65.16 -23.50 5.07
CA ASN A 4 -64.21 -24.60 5.20
C ASN A 4 -62.81 -24.03 5.50
N LEU A 5 -62.42 -24.10 6.77
CA LEU A 5 -61.15 -23.64 7.29
C LEU A 5 -59.94 -24.24 6.53
N TYR A 6 -60.09 -25.42 5.96
CA TYR A 6 -59.05 -26.09 5.16
C TYR A 6 -58.73 -25.40 3.83
N ARG A 7 -59.64 -24.60 3.27
CA ARG A 7 -59.33 -23.83 2.03
C ARG A 7 -58.48 -22.62 2.27
N ILE A 8 -58.51 -22.07 3.46
CA ILE A 8 -57.73 -20.88 3.80
C ILE A 8 -56.24 -21.27 4.12
N ILE A 9 -56.02 -22.45 4.72
CA ILE A 9 -54.68 -22.96 5.04
C ILE A 9 -53.92 -23.33 3.75
N PHE A 10 -54.58 -23.78 2.70
CA PHE A 10 -53.93 -24.15 1.44
C PHE A 10 -53.47 -22.93 0.63
N LEU A 11 -54.09 -21.77 0.83
CA LEU A 11 -53.73 -20.52 0.16
C LEU A 11 -52.52 -19.84 0.74
N PHE A 12 -52.11 -20.18 2.01
CA PHE A 12 -50.94 -19.62 2.65
C PHE A 12 -49.67 -20.47 2.52
N LEU A 13 -49.78 -21.73 2.13
CA LEU A 13 -48.64 -22.66 2.02
C LEU A 13 -47.98 -22.70 0.62
N VAL A 14 -48.65 -22.17 -0.40
CA VAL A 14 -48.13 -22.25 -1.79
C VAL A 14 -47.12 -21.16 -2.15
N PRO A 15 -47.14 -19.93 -1.60
CA PRO A 15 -46.16 -18.91 -2.03
C PRO A 15 -44.78 -19.03 -1.38
N PHE A 16 -44.63 -19.83 -0.31
CA PHE A 16 -43.31 -19.89 0.38
C PHE A 16 -42.28 -20.76 -0.33
N ASN A 17 -42.69 -21.66 -1.20
CA ASN A 17 -41.75 -22.50 -1.95
C ASN A 17 -41.30 -21.90 -3.29
N LEU A 18 -41.88 -20.78 -3.71
CA LEU A 18 -41.50 -20.10 -4.98
C LEU A 18 -40.42 -19.02 -4.77
N LEU A 19 -40.14 -18.63 -3.53
CA LEU A 19 -39.07 -17.66 -3.22
C LEU A 19 -37.72 -18.30 -2.90
N ALA A 20 -37.65 -19.63 -2.79
CA ALA A 20 -36.42 -20.34 -2.45
C ALA A 20 -35.59 -20.81 -3.65
N GLN A 21 -36.08 -20.60 -4.90
CA GLN A 21 -35.42 -21.15 -6.09
C GLN A 21 -34.60 -20.15 -6.93
N ASN A 22 -34.43 -18.90 -6.50
CA ASN A 22 -33.67 -17.93 -7.28
C ASN A 22 -32.43 -17.39 -6.56
N PHE A 23 -31.85 -18.13 -5.63
CA PHE A 23 -30.59 -17.75 -4.98
C PHE A 23 -29.39 -18.60 -5.42
N GLU A 24 -29.48 -19.33 -6.52
CA GLU A 24 -28.38 -20.15 -7.04
C GLU A 24 -27.60 -19.50 -8.20
N ASN A 25 -27.83 -18.23 -8.48
CA ASN A 25 -26.88 -17.42 -9.25
C ASN A 25 -26.36 -16.27 -8.40
N SER A 26 -25.81 -16.59 -7.24
CA SER A 26 -24.75 -15.73 -6.72
C SER A 26 -23.61 -15.88 -7.72
N ASP A 27 -23.42 -14.88 -8.56
CA ASP A 27 -22.12 -14.61 -9.14
C ASP A 27 -21.16 -14.61 -7.96
N TYR A 28 -20.56 -15.77 -7.68
CA TYR A 28 -19.34 -15.80 -6.89
C TYR A 28 -18.42 -14.89 -7.66
N ILE A 29 -18.21 -13.67 -7.13
CA ILE A 29 -17.08 -12.86 -7.51
C ILE A 29 -15.91 -13.82 -7.27
N GLN A 30 -15.47 -14.48 -8.35
CA GLN A 30 -14.21 -15.17 -8.34
C GLN A 30 -13.25 -14.04 -7.97
N LEU A 31 -12.80 -14.05 -6.72
CA LEU A 31 -11.59 -13.35 -6.34
C LEU A 31 -10.51 -14.04 -7.17
N GLU A 32 -10.48 -13.71 -8.47
CA GLU A 32 -9.29 -13.93 -9.27
C GLU A 32 -8.17 -13.45 -8.39
N ASN A 33 -7.15 -14.28 -8.24
CA ASN A 33 -5.95 -13.93 -7.48
C ASN A 33 -5.44 -12.60 -8.04
N LEU A 34 -5.99 -11.50 -7.52
CA LEU A 34 -5.54 -10.16 -7.86
C LEU A 34 -4.08 -10.17 -7.46
N LYS A 35 -3.22 -10.15 -8.46
CA LYS A 35 -1.79 -10.00 -8.27
C LYS A 35 -1.62 -8.83 -7.29
N PRO A 36 -0.97 -9.01 -6.14
CA PRO A 36 -0.85 -7.93 -5.17
C PRO A 36 -0.29 -6.70 -5.89
N GLU A 37 -0.91 -5.57 -5.67
CA GLU A 37 -0.47 -4.32 -6.29
C GLU A 37 0.97 -4.05 -5.87
N SER A 38 1.83 -3.69 -6.84
CA SER A 38 3.23 -3.40 -6.57
C SER A 38 3.37 -2.29 -5.52
N LEU A 39 4.18 -2.52 -4.51
CA LEU A 39 4.47 -1.56 -3.45
C LEU A 39 5.15 -0.31 -4.00
N PHE A 40 6.05 -0.50 -4.96
CA PHE A 40 6.77 0.61 -5.58
C PHE A 40 5.86 1.53 -6.41
N LYS A 41 4.74 0.99 -6.95
CA LYS A 41 3.74 1.76 -7.68
C LYS A 41 3.04 2.80 -6.81
N ILE A 42 2.80 2.49 -5.54
CA ILE A 42 1.98 3.28 -4.63
C ILE A 42 2.69 4.56 -4.23
N GLY A 43 2.04 5.70 -4.43
CA GLY A 43 2.48 7.03 -3.99
C GLY A 43 1.45 7.73 -3.09
N ILE A 44 1.69 9.01 -2.84
CA ILE A 44 0.82 9.85 -1.99
C ILE A 44 -0.08 10.74 -2.85
N GLU A 45 0.38 11.11 -4.04
CA GLU A 45 -0.35 12.01 -4.93
C GLU A 45 -1.49 11.25 -5.60
N THR A 46 -2.71 11.52 -5.14
CA THR A 46 -3.94 10.91 -5.62
C THR A 46 -4.61 11.69 -6.75
N ASP A 47 -4.29 12.98 -6.89
CA ASP A 47 -4.89 13.82 -7.93
C ASP A 47 -3.98 13.88 -9.15
N SER A 48 -4.51 13.38 -10.28
CA SER A 48 -4.01 13.54 -11.65
C SER A 48 -2.52 13.92 -11.71
N GLY A 49 -1.69 13.03 -11.17
CA GLY A 49 -0.26 13.24 -11.07
C GLY A 49 0.31 13.73 -12.40
N ASP A 50 1.35 14.53 -12.34
CA ASP A 50 2.06 14.98 -13.54
C ASP A 50 2.32 13.76 -14.45
N PRO A 51 1.72 13.69 -15.65
CA PRO A 51 1.80 12.51 -16.49
C PRO A 51 3.24 12.12 -16.84
N VAL A 52 4.16 13.07 -16.77
CA VAL A 52 5.60 12.83 -16.97
C VAL A 52 6.14 12.00 -15.79
N LEU A 53 5.74 12.29 -14.57
CA LEU A 53 6.20 11.57 -13.39
C LEU A 53 5.52 10.20 -13.25
N VAL A 54 4.23 10.11 -13.58
CA VAL A 54 3.48 8.85 -13.57
C VAL A 54 4.13 7.83 -14.52
N ASN A 55 4.55 8.26 -15.71
CA ASN A 55 5.13 7.40 -16.73
C ASN A 55 6.68 7.36 -16.71
N LEU A 56 7.30 7.90 -15.64
CA LEU A 56 8.75 8.02 -15.52
C LEU A 56 9.48 6.69 -15.70
N PHE A 57 8.86 5.61 -15.26
CA PHE A 57 9.44 4.27 -15.31
C PHE A 57 8.80 3.34 -16.33
N GLU A 58 7.91 3.85 -17.17
CA GLU A 58 7.29 3.05 -18.23
C GLU A 58 8.37 2.33 -19.07
N ARG A 59 8.20 1.01 -19.26
CA ARG A 59 9.11 0.13 -20.01
C ARG A 59 10.56 0.07 -19.49
N LYS A 60 10.80 0.47 -18.25
CA LYS A 60 12.09 0.33 -17.59
C LYS A 60 12.19 -1.02 -16.89
N ASN A 61 13.40 -1.57 -16.81
CA ASN A 61 13.64 -2.76 -16.00
C ASN A 61 14.02 -2.39 -14.55
N PHE A 62 14.08 -3.40 -13.67
CA PHE A 62 14.44 -3.24 -12.27
C PHE A 62 15.76 -2.49 -12.06
N GLU A 63 16.80 -2.83 -12.84
CA GLU A 63 18.13 -2.25 -12.70
C GLU A 63 18.12 -0.76 -13.04
N GLU A 64 17.48 -0.38 -14.16
CA GLU A 64 17.34 1.02 -14.58
C GLU A 64 16.59 1.85 -13.53
N ILE A 65 15.48 1.34 -13.01
CA ILE A 65 14.68 2.00 -11.97
C ILE A 65 15.49 2.15 -10.69
N SER A 66 16.11 1.05 -10.23
CA SER A 66 16.94 1.03 -9.03
C SER A 66 18.09 2.03 -9.10
N ASN A 67 18.80 2.03 -10.23
CA ASN A 67 19.90 2.96 -10.45
C ASN A 67 19.42 4.41 -10.52
N PHE A 68 18.32 4.69 -11.18
CA PHE A 68 17.75 6.03 -11.23
C PHE A 68 17.41 6.53 -9.81
N VAL A 69 16.64 5.76 -9.04
CA VAL A 69 16.22 6.18 -7.69
C VAL A 69 17.42 6.34 -6.75
N ARG A 70 18.39 5.42 -6.80
CA ARG A 70 19.62 5.50 -5.99
C ARG A 70 20.44 6.74 -6.29
N ASN A 71 20.46 7.22 -7.53
CA ASN A 71 21.23 8.37 -7.95
C ASN A 71 20.50 9.70 -7.82
N LEU A 72 19.25 9.71 -7.34
CA LEU A 72 18.56 10.96 -7.03
C LEU A 72 19.37 11.78 -6.00
N PRO A 73 19.62 13.09 -6.26
CA PRO A 73 20.40 13.93 -5.36
C PRO A 73 19.61 14.18 -4.06
N THR A 74 20.18 13.75 -2.93
CA THR A 74 19.59 13.96 -1.60
C THR A 74 20.33 15.02 -0.79
N LYS A 75 21.48 15.47 -1.30
CA LYS A 75 22.33 16.47 -0.65
C LYS A 75 22.47 17.70 -1.54
N GLY A 76 22.49 18.86 -0.94
CA GLY A 76 22.67 20.14 -1.65
C GLY A 76 21.70 21.20 -1.14
N ASN A 77 22.03 22.47 -1.44
CA ASN A 77 21.25 23.63 -0.97
C ASN A 77 20.24 24.12 -2.01
N ASN A 78 20.06 23.39 -3.13
CA ASN A 78 19.12 23.79 -4.16
C ASN A 78 17.70 23.31 -3.82
N TYR A 79 16.88 24.21 -3.33
CA TYR A 79 15.50 23.95 -2.94
C TYR A 79 14.67 23.37 -4.10
N VAL A 80 14.84 23.86 -5.32
CA VAL A 80 14.07 23.38 -6.49
C VAL A 80 14.36 21.90 -6.79
N ILE A 81 15.66 21.54 -6.73
CA ILE A 81 16.05 20.13 -6.92
C ILE A 81 15.48 19.26 -5.80
N HIS A 82 15.54 19.73 -4.55
CA HIS A 82 15.01 19.02 -3.41
C HIS A 82 13.51 18.76 -3.53
N GLU A 83 12.72 19.78 -3.91
CA GLU A 83 11.28 19.64 -4.13
C GLU A 83 10.97 18.72 -5.32
N LEU A 84 11.74 18.78 -6.40
CA LEU A 84 11.58 17.88 -7.54
C LEU A 84 11.84 16.42 -7.13
N VAL A 85 12.92 16.16 -6.40
CA VAL A 85 13.22 14.81 -5.88
C VAL A 85 12.10 14.32 -4.96
N LYS A 86 11.63 15.18 -4.08
CA LYS A 86 10.51 14.87 -3.19
C LYS A 86 9.25 14.54 -3.98
N LYS A 87 8.93 15.33 -5.01
CA LYS A 87 7.79 15.09 -5.89
C LYS A 87 7.92 13.74 -6.62
N ILE A 88 9.09 13.44 -7.19
CA ILE A 88 9.37 12.15 -7.81
C ILE A 88 9.11 11.02 -6.80
N LEU A 89 9.70 11.09 -5.61
CA LEU A 89 9.58 10.03 -4.61
C LEU A 89 8.17 9.86 -4.04
N ASN A 90 7.28 10.84 -4.18
CA ASN A 90 5.90 10.80 -3.70
C ASN A 90 4.88 10.40 -4.78
N SER A 91 5.27 10.37 -6.05
CA SER A 91 4.36 10.09 -7.15
C SER A 91 3.93 8.63 -7.20
N ASN A 92 2.73 8.39 -7.70
CA ASN A 92 2.31 7.08 -8.16
C ASN A 92 3.00 6.78 -9.50
N TYR A 93 3.39 5.54 -9.72
CA TYR A 93 4.04 5.15 -10.97
C TYR A 93 3.17 4.21 -11.78
N ASN A 94 3.16 4.43 -13.10
CA ASN A 94 2.69 3.43 -14.03
C ASN A 94 3.83 2.42 -14.27
N LEU A 95 3.59 1.17 -13.91
CA LEU A 95 4.52 0.06 -14.10
C LEU A 95 4.03 -0.91 -15.19
N GLU A 96 3.22 -0.41 -16.11
CA GLU A 96 2.71 -1.21 -17.21
C GLU A 96 3.86 -1.73 -18.09
N GLY A 97 3.83 -3.02 -18.36
CA GLY A 97 4.90 -3.69 -19.13
C GLY A 97 6.17 -3.97 -18.32
N ILE A 98 6.16 -3.75 -17.02
CA ILE A 98 7.28 -4.06 -16.13
C ILE A 98 6.92 -5.30 -15.30
N GLU A 99 7.72 -6.35 -15.45
CA GLU A 99 7.60 -7.55 -14.63
C GLU A 99 8.61 -7.46 -13.48
N LEU A 100 8.13 -7.15 -12.29
CA LEU A 100 8.91 -7.19 -11.06
C LEU A 100 8.58 -8.47 -10.30
N THR A 101 9.60 -9.13 -9.78
CA THR A 101 9.41 -10.14 -8.76
C THR A 101 9.04 -9.46 -7.44
N GLU A 102 8.36 -10.17 -6.55
CA GLU A 102 8.03 -9.65 -5.21
C GLU A 102 9.26 -9.09 -4.47
N LYS A 103 10.39 -9.78 -4.59
CA LYS A 103 11.66 -9.35 -3.98
C LYS A 103 12.17 -8.04 -4.56
N GLU A 104 12.11 -7.87 -5.87
CA GLU A 104 12.54 -6.64 -6.56
C GLU A 104 11.62 -5.47 -6.22
N ASP A 105 10.32 -5.71 -6.14
CA ASP A 105 9.34 -4.71 -5.75
C ASP A 105 9.57 -4.20 -4.31
N ILE A 106 9.75 -5.10 -3.35
CA ILE A 106 10.12 -4.75 -1.98
C ILE A 106 11.44 -3.97 -1.95
N GLN A 107 12.42 -4.38 -2.74
CA GLN A 107 13.72 -3.73 -2.80
C GLN A 107 13.63 -2.31 -3.37
N LEU A 108 12.86 -2.10 -4.43
CA LEU A 108 12.60 -0.76 -4.98
C LEU A 108 11.88 0.14 -3.96
N PHE A 109 10.89 -0.41 -3.27
CA PHE A 109 10.18 0.29 -2.23
C PHE A 109 11.11 0.69 -1.07
N GLU A 110 11.99 -0.21 -0.63
CA GLU A 110 13.01 0.09 0.39
C GLU A 110 13.96 1.21 -0.05
N ILE A 111 14.46 1.17 -1.28
CA ILE A 111 15.31 2.24 -1.85
C ILE A 111 14.58 3.58 -1.81
N ARG A 112 13.30 3.60 -2.20
CA ARG A 112 12.46 4.80 -2.18
C ARG A 112 12.28 5.36 -0.77
N ILE A 113 11.97 4.52 0.22
CA ILE A 113 11.83 4.92 1.62
C ILE A 113 13.15 5.47 2.17
N ASN A 114 14.28 4.83 1.87
CA ASN A 114 15.60 5.33 2.28
C ASN A 114 15.89 6.70 1.67
N LYS A 115 15.57 6.92 0.40
CA LYS A 115 15.74 8.24 -0.25
C LYS A 115 14.84 9.31 0.34
N LEU A 116 13.60 9.00 0.67
CA LEU A 116 12.71 9.91 1.39
C LEU A 116 13.27 10.26 2.78
N PHE A 117 13.84 9.28 3.46
CA PHE A 117 14.48 9.50 4.75
C PHE A 117 15.68 10.45 4.63
N ASP A 118 16.53 10.26 3.62
CA ASP A 118 17.71 11.09 3.35
C ASP A 118 17.37 12.56 3.06
N ILE A 119 16.19 12.83 2.50
CA ILE A 119 15.69 14.20 2.24
C ILE A 119 14.75 14.72 3.34
N ALA A 120 14.76 14.10 4.50
CA ALA A 120 13.87 14.44 5.63
C ALA A 120 12.36 14.38 5.30
N GLY A 121 11.98 13.56 4.34
CA GLY A 121 10.57 13.28 3.97
C GLY A 121 9.85 12.37 4.96
N PHE A 122 9.98 12.64 6.26
CA PHE A 122 9.48 11.74 7.32
C PHE A 122 7.96 11.61 7.35
N LYS A 123 7.24 12.67 7.01
CA LYS A 123 5.77 12.64 6.92
C LYS A 123 5.31 11.82 5.71
N GLU A 124 6.03 11.95 4.62
CA GLU A 124 5.77 11.25 3.37
C GLU A 124 5.97 9.74 3.53
N ILE A 125 6.99 9.32 4.25
CA ILE A 125 7.24 7.90 4.57
C ILE A 125 6.02 7.28 5.26
N ASP A 126 5.48 7.93 6.30
CA ASP A 126 4.33 7.41 7.01
C ASP A 126 3.06 7.38 6.14
N ARG A 127 2.86 8.39 5.28
CA ARG A 127 1.74 8.45 4.35
C ARG A 127 1.81 7.36 3.28
N ILE A 128 2.97 7.17 2.64
CA ILE A 128 3.17 6.10 1.65
C ILE A 128 2.93 4.74 2.30
N TYR A 129 3.52 4.51 3.46
CA TYR A 129 3.34 3.25 4.18
C TYR A 129 1.88 2.99 4.55
N SER A 130 1.13 4.02 4.93
CA SER A 130 -0.30 3.90 5.25
C SER A 130 -1.17 3.59 4.03
N SER A 131 -0.69 3.88 2.83
CA SER A 131 -1.36 3.56 1.57
C SER A 131 -0.99 2.18 1.03
N THR A 132 -0.03 1.49 1.65
CA THR A 132 0.38 0.15 1.24
C THR A 132 -0.41 -0.95 1.96
N PRO A 133 -0.53 -2.16 1.37
CA PRO A 133 -1.13 -3.31 2.04
C PRO A 133 -0.46 -3.58 3.39
N SER A 134 -1.24 -4.00 4.38
CA SER A 134 -0.82 -4.12 5.79
C SER A 134 0.27 -5.18 6.08
N ASN A 135 0.74 -5.92 5.08
CA ASN A 135 1.56 -7.11 5.24
C ASN A 135 3.03 -6.93 4.83
N ILE A 136 3.54 -5.69 4.77
CA ILE A 136 4.96 -5.49 4.44
C ILE A 136 5.80 -5.95 5.62
N ASN A 137 6.30 -7.18 5.53
CA ASN A 137 7.20 -7.74 6.51
C ASN A 137 8.67 -7.48 6.11
N ASN A 138 9.07 -6.20 6.13
CA ASN A 138 10.45 -5.79 5.88
C ASN A 138 10.95 -4.96 7.07
N GLU A 139 11.91 -5.52 7.80
CA GLU A 139 12.43 -4.91 9.03
C GLU A 139 13.07 -3.54 8.78
N ASN A 140 13.81 -3.38 7.69
CA ASN A 140 14.47 -2.11 7.36
C ASN A 140 13.45 -0.99 7.08
N ILE A 141 12.39 -1.29 6.33
CA ILE A 141 11.32 -0.33 6.04
C ILE A 141 10.60 0.08 7.32
N ASN A 142 10.26 -0.89 8.17
CA ASN A 142 9.58 -0.66 9.43
C ASN A 142 10.45 0.16 10.39
N LEU A 143 11.74 -0.13 10.43
CA LEU A 143 12.70 0.64 11.24
C LEU A 143 12.76 2.11 10.78
N LYS A 144 12.86 2.36 9.47
CA LYS A 144 12.86 3.73 8.91
C LYS A 144 11.58 4.49 9.24
N ARG A 145 10.44 3.82 9.25
CA ARG A 145 9.17 4.43 9.68
C ARG A 145 9.19 4.83 11.16
N ILE A 146 9.73 3.97 12.02
CA ILE A 146 9.85 4.26 13.45
C ILE A 146 10.82 5.43 13.67
N GLU A 147 12.01 5.41 13.04
CA GLU A 147 12.98 6.49 13.09
C GLU A 147 12.37 7.83 12.63
N ALA A 148 11.61 7.81 11.52
CA ALA A 148 10.91 8.98 11.02
C ALA A 148 9.89 9.53 12.04
N SER A 149 9.16 8.66 12.75
CA SER A 149 8.22 9.07 13.81
C SER A 149 8.95 9.71 14.98
N VAL A 150 10.11 9.18 15.39
CA VAL A 150 10.95 9.77 16.45
C VAL A 150 11.44 11.15 16.02
N LEU A 151 11.95 11.31 14.79
CA LEU A 151 12.46 12.59 14.28
C LEU A 151 11.35 13.66 14.12
N ARG A 152 10.10 13.23 14.02
CA ARG A 152 8.92 14.11 14.03
C ARG A 152 8.40 14.41 15.44
N ASN A 153 9.08 13.94 16.49
CA ASN A 153 8.64 14.00 17.88
C ASN A 153 7.30 13.27 18.16
N GLU A 154 6.93 12.30 17.34
CA GLU A 154 5.75 11.48 17.50
C GLU A 154 6.03 10.21 18.30
N TYR A 155 6.55 10.38 19.51
CA TYR A 155 7.03 9.27 20.36
C TYR A 155 5.96 8.21 20.66
N LYS A 156 4.69 8.63 20.81
CA LYS A 156 3.58 7.68 21.02
C LYS A 156 3.40 6.75 19.83
N ASN A 157 3.50 7.31 18.60
CA ASN A 157 3.41 6.53 17.38
C ASN A 157 4.62 5.60 17.24
N ALA A 158 5.82 6.09 17.49
CA ALA A 158 7.04 5.28 17.46
C ALA A 158 6.97 4.08 18.42
N CYS A 159 6.54 4.30 19.67
CA CYS A 159 6.34 3.23 20.65
C CYS A 159 5.26 2.22 20.21
N TYR A 160 4.16 2.70 19.64
CA TYR A 160 3.11 1.84 19.10
C TYR A 160 3.64 0.93 17.98
N LEU A 161 4.38 1.50 17.04
CA LEU A 161 5.00 0.76 15.92
C LEU A 161 6.01 -0.27 16.41
N LEU A 162 6.88 0.08 17.35
CA LEU A 162 7.83 -0.84 17.97
C LEU A 162 7.14 -2.06 18.59
N ASN A 163 6.05 -1.84 19.31
CA ASN A 163 5.30 -2.91 19.97
C ASN A 163 4.56 -3.78 18.94
N LYS A 164 4.02 -3.18 17.87
CA LYS A 164 3.29 -3.90 16.82
C LYS A 164 4.20 -4.82 16.03
N GLU A 165 5.36 -4.35 15.64
CA GLU A 165 6.30 -5.05 14.75
C GLU A 165 7.06 -6.18 15.44
N LYS A 166 6.89 -6.37 16.77
CA LYS A 166 7.60 -7.42 17.53
C LYS A 166 9.07 -7.52 17.11
N PHE A 167 9.78 -6.39 17.09
CA PHE A 167 11.22 -6.41 16.78
C PHE A 167 11.89 -7.43 17.68
N GLN A 168 12.19 -8.60 17.11
CA GLN A 168 12.90 -9.64 17.83
C GLN A 168 14.30 -9.09 18.10
N LYS A 169 14.59 -8.91 19.36
CA LYS A 169 15.85 -8.83 20.12
C LYS A 169 17.22 -8.59 19.43
N SER A 170 17.31 -8.33 18.12
CA SER A 170 18.59 -8.19 17.43
C SER A 170 19.16 -6.77 17.38
N TYR A 171 18.34 -5.76 17.65
CA TYR A 171 18.86 -4.40 17.81
C TYR A 171 19.03 -4.09 19.28
N ALA A 172 20.28 -4.19 19.72
CA ALA A 172 20.71 -3.62 20.99
C ALA A 172 20.51 -2.09 20.96
N PHE A 173 19.31 -1.61 21.25
CA PHE A 173 19.04 -0.25 21.72
C PHE A 173 19.68 -0.03 23.12
N GLY A 174 20.81 -0.62 23.38
CA GLY A 174 21.44 -0.69 24.68
C GLY A 174 22.87 -0.16 24.72
N LYS A 175 23.26 0.72 23.82
CA LYS A 175 24.54 1.41 23.92
C LYS A 175 24.38 2.88 23.47
N PHE A 176 23.74 3.65 24.30
CA PHE A 176 23.95 5.08 24.41
C PHE A 176 24.23 5.40 25.86
#